data_8e4a987160e9ee0cf1f81edb09167799
#
_entry.id   8e4a987160e9ee0cf1f81edb09167799
#
_cell.length_a   1.000
_cell.length_b   1.000
_cell.length_c   1.000
_cell.angle_alpha   90.00
_cell.angle_beta   90.00
_cell.angle_gamma   90.00
#
_symmetry.space_group_name_H-M   'P 1'
#
loop_
_entity.id
_entity.type
_entity.pdbx_description
1 polymer ?
#
loop_
_entity_poly.entity_id
_entity_poly.type
_entity_poly.pdbx_seq_one_letter_code
_entity_poly.pdbx_strand_id
1 'polypeptide(L)'
;MLMVMSCTAARKTDVFTTRNGKDVKITCIKHASMQIQYDGLEIEVDPVSDGVLPVTDYAQYPKASIILVTHEHRDHFDREAIACLRTPATSIYTNQAVYNMYHNGFALQNGDSISYRNDVTLKVVPAYNTTEQPDGTFFHPKGRDNGYVLTLDGLRIYIAGDTEPIPEMEQLKDIDIAFLPCNQPYTMTIDQLVEAAKTIHPKVLFPYHYSNTSINQAVLKLAGSGIDVRIRDYK
;
A
#
# COMPACT_ATOMS: atom_id res chain seq x y z
N MET A 1 -5.41 -13.84 -40.47
CA MET A 1 -4.52 -13.49 -39.34
C MET A 1 -5.31 -12.52 -38.46
N LEU A 2 -6.04 -13.07 -37.46
CA LEU A 2 -6.83 -12.25 -36.53
C LEU A 2 -5.84 -11.63 -35.53
N MET A 3 -5.74 -10.30 -35.58
CA MET A 3 -5.08 -9.52 -34.53
C MET A 3 -5.98 -9.56 -33.29
N VAL A 4 -5.63 -10.35 -32.28
CA VAL A 4 -6.24 -10.26 -30.97
C VAL A 4 -5.73 -8.97 -30.35
N MET A 5 -6.51 -7.90 -30.44
CA MET A 5 -6.29 -6.71 -29.61
C MET A 5 -6.53 -7.13 -28.15
N SER A 6 -5.44 -7.33 -27.41
CA SER A 6 -5.49 -7.39 -25.95
C SER A 6 -5.94 -6.01 -25.48
N CYS A 7 -7.19 -5.92 -25.10
CA CYS A 7 -7.72 -4.75 -24.40
C CYS A 7 -7.20 -4.85 -22.96
N THR A 8 -5.97 -4.41 -22.71
CA THR A 8 -5.52 -4.10 -21.36
C THR A 8 -6.39 -2.97 -20.86
N ALA A 9 -7.30 -3.26 -19.95
CA ALA A 9 -8.04 -2.22 -19.24
C ALA A 9 -7.02 -1.22 -18.67
N ALA A 10 -7.11 0.04 -19.09
CA ALA A 10 -6.17 1.07 -18.65
C ALA A 10 -6.23 1.12 -17.11
N ARG A 11 -5.07 0.96 -16.47
CA ARG A 11 -4.94 1.06 -15.01
C ARG A 11 -5.56 2.37 -14.57
N LYS A 12 -6.50 2.31 -13.63
CA LYS A 12 -7.23 3.49 -13.22
C LYS A 12 -6.36 4.33 -12.30
N THR A 13 -6.06 5.56 -12.71
CA THR A 13 -5.37 6.56 -11.92
C THR A 13 -6.40 7.47 -11.28
N ASP A 14 -6.29 7.66 -9.96
CA ASP A 14 -7.05 8.64 -9.21
C ASP A 14 -6.19 9.88 -8.97
N VAL A 15 -6.81 11.06 -9.04
CA VAL A 15 -6.14 12.34 -8.80
C VAL A 15 -6.77 12.97 -7.56
N PHE A 16 -5.91 13.38 -6.64
CA PHE A 16 -6.27 14.11 -5.42
C PHE A 16 -5.54 15.44 -5.41
N THR A 17 -6.05 16.40 -4.67
CA THR A 17 -5.45 17.72 -4.56
C THR A 17 -4.99 17.94 -3.11
N THR A 18 -3.75 18.38 -2.94
CA THR A 18 -3.16 18.73 -1.65
C THR A 18 -3.72 20.05 -1.11
N ARG A 19 -3.33 20.41 0.13
CA ARG A 19 -3.75 21.69 0.77
C ARG A 19 -3.38 22.90 -0.08
N ASN A 20 -2.23 22.91 -0.76
CA ASN A 20 -1.77 24.04 -1.57
C ASN A 20 -2.10 23.88 -3.07
N GLY A 21 -3.04 22.99 -3.42
CA GLY A 21 -3.56 22.86 -4.77
C GLY A 21 -2.69 22.04 -5.73
N LYS A 22 -1.71 21.27 -5.23
CA LYS A 22 -0.90 20.37 -6.05
C LYS A 22 -1.60 19.02 -6.26
N ASP A 23 -1.43 18.45 -7.44
CA ASP A 23 -1.98 17.14 -7.76
C ASP A 23 -1.13 16.00 -7.17
N VAL A 24 -1.82 15.02 -6.60
CA VAL A 24 -1.29 13.69 -6.25
C VAL A 24 -2.00 12.67 -7.11
N LYS A 25 -1.25 11.97 -7.95
CA LYS A 25 -1.80 10.92 -8.80
C LYS A 25 -1.45 9.56 -8.19
N ILE A 26 -2.47 8.73 -7.98
CA ILE A 26 -2.30 7.38 -7.44
C ILE A 26 -2.76 6.37 -8.48
N THR A 27 -1.86 5.52 -8.91
CA THR A 27 -2.14 4.44 -9.86
C THR A 27 -2.02 3.10 -9.15
N CYS A 28 -3.12 2.39 -9.04
CA CYS A 28 -3.14 1.01 -8.53
C CYS A 28 -2.59 0.09 -9.62
N ILE A 29 -1.49 -0.61 -9.32
CA ILE A 29 -0.80 -1.45 -10.30
C ILE A 29 -1.34 -2.86 -10.27
N LYS A 30 -1.19 -3.54 -9.14
CA LYS A 30 -1.70 -4.89 -8.87
C LYS A 30 -1.55 -5.21 -7.39
N HIS A 31 -2.37 -6.11 -6.87
CA HIS A 31 -2.28 -6.67 -5.52
C HIS A 31 -2.08 -5.57 -4.46
N ALA A 32 -0.86 -5.38 -3.95
CA ALA A 32 -0.49 -4.29 -3.05
C ALA A 32 0.40 -3.23 -3.72
N SER A 33 0.79 -3.44 -4.98
CA SER A 33 1.67 -2.53 -5.70
C SER A 33 0.92 -1.28 -6.17
N MET A 34 1.47 -0.11 -5.87
CA MET A 34 0.94 1.17 -6.34
C MET A 34 2.04 2.19 -6.61
N GLN A 35 1.75 3.11 -7.54
CA GLN A 35 2.58 4.26 -7.84
C GLN A 35 1.88 5.52 -7.38
N ILE A 36 2.62 6.41 -6.72
CA ILE A 36 2.14 7.72 -6.26
C ILE A 36 3.06 8.79 -6.86
N GLN A 37 2.48 9.70 -7.63
CA GLN A 37 3.20 10.81 -8.25
C GLN A 37 2.81 12.11 -7.58
N TYR A 38 3.81 12.88 -7.14
CA TYR A 38 3.60 14.16 -6.48
C TYR A 38 4.76 15.10 -6.73
N ASP A 39 4.51 16.26 -7.35
CA ASP A 39 5.47 17.38 -7.48
C ASP A 39 6.88 16.94 -7.90
N GLY A 40 6.96 16.17 -8.97
CA GLY A 40 8.20 15.61 -9.52
C GLY A 40 8.74 14.39 -8.77
N LEU A 41 8.09 13.92 -7.72
CA LEU A 41 8.43 12.66 -7.05
C LEU A 41 7.67 11.50 -7.65
N GLU A 42 8.37 10.40 -7.83
CA GLU A 42 7.85 9.07 -8.14
C GLU A 42 8.03 8.19 -6.91
N ILE A 43 6.94 7.74 -6.32
CA ILE A 43 6.91 6.91 -5.12
C ILE A 43 6.29 5.57 -5.47
N GLU A 44 7.02 4.50 -5.29
CA GLU A 44 6.55 3.14 -5.52
C GLU A 44 6.36 2.41 -4.20
N VAL A 45 5.26 1.69 -4.07
CA VAL A 45 4.93 0.90 -2.88
C VAL A 45 4.82 -0.56 -3.28
N ASP A 46 5.50 -1.42 -2.54
CA ASP A 46 5.52 -2.87 -2.71
C ASP A 46 5.62 -3.30 -4.18
N PRO A 47 6.64 -2.82 -4.95
CA PRO A 47 6.74 -3.12 -6.36
C PRO A 47 7.12 -4.59 -6.58
N VAL A 48 6.26 -5.33 -7.29
CA VAL A 48 6.46 -6.75 -7.62
C VAL A 48 6.24 -6.96 -9.11
N SER A 49 7.24 -7.49 -9.82
CA SER A 49 7.17 -7.79 -11.26
C SER A 49 6.48 -9.13 -11.53
N ASP A 50 6.90 -10.17 -10.83
CA ASP A 50 6.40 -11.54 -10.94
C ASP A 50 5.93 -12.07 -9.56
N GLY A 51 5.34 -13.26 -9.53
CA GLY A 51 4.85 -13.86 -8.28
C GLY A 51 3.40 -13.53 -7.94
N VAL A 52 2.86 -12.42 -8.47
CA VAL A 52 1.45 -12.03 -8.44
C VAL A 52 1.03 -11.57 -9.84
N LEU A 53 -0.09 -12.09 -10.36
CA LEU A 53 -0.60 -11.67 -11.67
C LEU A 53 -1.30 -10.29 -11.60
N PRO A 54 -1.30 -9.55 -12.72
CA PRO A 54 -0.54 -9.80 -13.96
C PRO A 54 0.95 -9.50 -13.78
N VAL A 55 1.80 -10.14 -14.58
CA VAL A 55 3.23 -9.80 -14.66
C VAL A 55 3.38 -8.33 -15.05
N THR A 56 4.19 -7.60 -14.31
CA THR A 56 4.41 -6.15 -14.52
C THR A 56 5.84 -5.90 -14.94
N ASP A 57 6.01 -5.25 -16.10
CA ASP A 57 7.33 -4.82 -16.58
C ASP A 57 7.64 -3.42 -16.03
N TYR A 58 8.37 -3.37 -14.92
CA TYR A 58 8.79 -2.12 -14.29
C TYR A 58 9.89 -1.36 -15.06
N ALA A 59 10.48 -1.95 -16.10
CA ALA A 59 11.39 -1.20 -16.97
C ALA A 59 10.68 -0.08 -17.76
N GLN A 60 9.35 -0.16 -17.90
CA GLN A 60 8.52 0.86 -18.56
C GLN A 60 8.05 1.96 -17.60
N TYR A 61 8.33 1.85 -16.31
CA TYR A 61 7.95 2.85 -15.31
C TYR A 61 9.05 3.91 -15.15
N PRO A 62 8.70 5.14 -14.76
CA PRO A 62 9.69 6.14 -14.39
C PRO A 62 10.53 5.66 -13.22
N LYS A 63 11.75 6.19 -13.11
CA LYS A 63 12.64 5.88 -12.00
C LYS A 63 12.08 6.48 -10.70
N ALA A 64 12.07 5.67 -9.66
CA ALA A 64 11.52 6.06 -8.37
C ALA A 64 12.44 7.03 -7.61
N SER A 65 11.83 8.03 -6.99
CA SER A 65 12.47 8.87 -5.96
C SER A 65 12.47 8.16 -4.61
N ILE A 66 11.36 7.47 -4.31
CA ILE A 66 11.15 6.73 -3.06
C ILE A 66 10.56 5.36 -3.40
N ILE A 67 11.06 4.32 -2.76
CA ILE A 67 10.46 2.97 -2.75
C ILE A 67 10.13 2.62 -1.31
N LEU A 68 8.88 2.25 -1.05
CA LEU A 68 8.40 1.76 0.25
C LEU A 68 8.13 0.25 0.12
N VAL A 69 8.71 -0.55 1.00
CA VAL A 69 8.42 -1.98 1.10
C VAL A 69 7.90 -2.27 2.50
N THR A 70 6.69 -2.81 2.59
CA THR A 70 6.03 -3.05 3.87
C THR A 70 6.63 -4.24 4.62
N HIS A 71 6.89 -5.33 3.90
CA HIS A 71 7.45 -6.55 4.48
C HIS A 71 8.07 -7.48 3.41
N GLU A 72 8.63 -8.62 3.85
CA GLU A 72 9.49 -9.48 3.03
C GLU A 72 8.75 -10.53 2.20
N HIS A 73 7.44 -10.67 2.29
CA HIS A 73 6.72 -11.66 1.50
C HIS A 73 6.85 -11.36 0.00
N ARG A 74 6.86 -12.42 -0.80
CA ARG A 74 7.16 -12.37 -2.25
C ARG A 74 6.16 -11.57 -3.08
N ASP A 75 5.00 -11.30 -2.56
CA ASP A 75 3.93 -10.50 -3.16
C ASP A 75 4.00 -9.01 -2.76
N HIS A 76 5.01 -8.63 -1.95
CA HIS A 76 5.33 -7.26 -1.54
C HIS A 76 6.77 -6.86 -1.82
N PHE A 77 7.71 -7.82 -1.84
CA PHE A 77 9.13 -7.57 -2.04
C PHE A 77 9.69 -8.33 -3.24
N ASP A 78 10.15 -7.59 -4.25
CA ASP A 78 10.79 -8.11 -5.46
C ASP A 78 12.05 -7.30 -5.79
N ARG A 79 13.21 -7.97 -5.75
CA ARG A 79 14.51 -7.35 -6.02
C ARG A 79 14.63 -6.86 -7.46
N GLU A 80 14.04 -7.58 -8.41
CA GLU A 80 14.11 -7.25 -9.84
C GLU A 80 13.27 -6.01 -10.15
N ALA A 81 12.04 -5.93 -9.59
CA ALA A 81 11.22 -4.74 -9.68
C ALA A 81 11.93 -3.51 -9.11
N ILE A 82 12.51 -3.65 -7.91
CA ILE A 82 13.28 -2.57 -7.29
C ILE A 82 14.50 -2.19 -8.15
N ALA A 83 15.23 -3.16 -8.71
CA ALA A 83 16.38 -2.89 -9.58
C ALA A 83 15.98 -2.13 -10.85
N CYS A 84 14.80 -2.42 -11.42
CA CYS A 84 14.27 -1.69 -12.56
C CYS A 84 13.90 -0.23 -12.21
N LEU A 85 13.40 0.01 -11.00
CA LEU A 85 12.90 1.33 -10.59
C LEU A 85 13.97 2.25 -10.00
N ARG A 86 14.98 1.69 -9.34
CA ARG A 86 15.95 2.48 -8.57
C ARG A 86 17.01 3.17 -9.43
N THR A 87 17.53 4.26 -8.87
CA THR A 87 18.77 4.94 -9.25
C THR A 87 19.66 5.07 -8.00
N PRO A 88 20.90 5.55 -8.10
CA PRO A 88 21.71 5.87 -6.92
C PRO A 88 21.09 6.93 -5.98
N ALA A 89 20.16 7.75 -6.48
CA ALA A 89 19.46 8.78 -5.71
C ALA A 89 18.14 8.29 -5.09
N THR A 90 17.70 7.08 -5.38
CA THR A 90 16.44 6.53 -4.86
C THR A 90 16.57 6.20 -3.37
N SER A 91 15.67 6.72 -2.55
CA SER A 91 15.54 6.32 -1.14
C SER A 91 14.64 5.10 -1.04
N ILE A 92 15.17 4.00 -0.48
CA ILE A 92 14.43 2.74 -0.29
C ILE A 92 14.20 2.55 1.20
N TYR A 93 12.95 2.51 1.65
CA TYR A 93 12.54 2.31 3.03
C TYR A 93 11.86 0.96 3.19
N THR A 94 12.31 0.18 4.16
CA THR A 94 11.88 -1.21 4.35
C THR A 94 11.72 -1.52 5.83
N ASN A 95 11.13 -2.69 6.16
CA ASN A 95 11.29 -3.26 7.50
C ASN A 95 12.67 -3.93 7.65
N GLN A 96 13.01 -4.36 8.87
CA GLN A 96 14.31 -4.98 9.15
C GLN A 96 14.50 -6.31 8.41
N ALA A 97 13.43 -7.08 8.19
CA ALA A 97 13.48 -8.36 7.49
C ALA A 97 13.88 -8.19 6.01
N VAL A 98 13.24 -7.26 5.30
CA VAL A 98 13.61 -6.90 3.92
C VAL A 98 15.05 -6.38 3.86
N TYR A 99 15.45 -5.50 4.80
CA TYR A 99 16.81 -4.98 4.83
C TYR A 99 17.84 -6.10 4.98
N ASN A 100 17.60 -7.05 5.87
CA ASN A 100 18.49 -8.21 6.07
C ASN A 100 18.61 -9.10 4.83
N MET A 101 17.56 -9.15 3.99
CA MET A 101 17.56 -9.88 2.73
C MET A 101 18.21 -9.09 1.59
N TYR A 102 17.91 -7.80 1.51
CA TYR A 102 18.26 -6.95 0.35
C TYR A 102 19.59 -6.23 0.52
N HIS A 103 20.00 -5.93 1.77
CA HIS A 103 21.22 -5.22 2.14
C HIS A 103 21.38 -3.84 1.48
N ASN A 104 20.26 -3.17 1.19
CA ASN A 104 20.25 -1.83 0.60
C ASN A 104 19.04 -1.05 1.09
N GLY A 105 19.18 0.28 1.18
CA GLY A 105 18.14 1.17 1.68
C GLY A 105 18.24 1.40 3.19
N PHE A 106 17.11 1.74 3.81
CA PHE A 106 17.00 2.08 5.23
C PHE A 106 15.98 1.18 5.90
N ALA A 107 16.42 0.43 6.92
CA ALA A 107 15.49 -0.30 7.78
C ALA A 107 14.79 0.68 8.73
N LEU A 108 13.47 0.67 8.73
CA LEU A 108 12.62 1.47 9.59
C LEU A 108 11.84 0.58 10.55
N GLN A 109 11.56 1.09 11.75
CA GLN A 109 10.78 0.42 12.78
C GLN A 109 9.46 1.15 13.01
N ASN A 110 8.47 0.42 13.54
CA ASN A 110 7.20 1.03 13.93
C ASN A 110 7.45 2.20 14.90
N GLY A 111 6.90 3.37 14.59
CA GLY A 111 7.08 4.61 15.33
C GLY A 111 8.08 5.59 14.70
N ASP A 112 8.94 5.13 13.78
CA ASP A 112 9.87 6.01 13.08
C ASP A 112 9.14 7.04 12.23
N SER A 113 9.80 8.20 12.05
CA SER A 113 9.32 9.28 11.21
C SER A 113 10.47 9.86 10.39
N ILE A 114 10.25 10.02 9.09
CA ILE A 114 11.19 10.56 8.13
C ILE A 114 10.64 11.85 7.55
N SER A 115 11.43 12.90 7.52
CA SER A 115 11.17 14.09 6.71
C SER A 115 12.02 13.98 5.44
N TYR A 116 11.39 13.59 4.33
CA TYR A 116 12.08 13.48 3.04
C TYR A 116 12.37 14.88 2.45
N ARG A 117 11.39 15.76 2.56
CA ARG A 117 11.49 17.19 2.32
C ARG A 117 10.41 17.93 3.14
N ASN A 118 10.39 19.25 3.16
CA ASN A 118 9.51 20.04 4.04
C ASN A 118 8.01 19.70 3.91
N ASP A 119 7.57 19.32 2.72
CA ASP A 119 6.18 19.00 2.39
C ASP A 119 5.92 17.48 2.22
N VAL A 120 6.95 16.63 2.45
CA VAL A 120 6.86 15.17 2.31
C VAL A 120 7.40 14.50 3.56
N THR A 121 6.51 13.85 4.31
CA THR A 121 6.87 13.09 5.51
C THR A 121 6.33 11.68 5.46
N LEU A 122 7.05 10.75 6.05
CA LEU A 122 6.67 9.35 6.18
C LEU A 122 6.69 8.98 7.67
N LYS A 123 5.56 8.48 8.18
CA LYS A 123 5.49 7.87 9.51
C LYS A 123 5.29 6.37 9.37
N VAL A 124 6.07 5.58 10.08
CA VAL A 124 5.96 4.13 10.13
C VAL A 124 5.00 3.74 11.23
N VAL A 125 4.04 2.91 10.90
CA VAL A 125 3.03 2.40 11.83
C VAL A 125 3.01 0.87 11.82
N PRO A 126 2.52 0.21 12.88
CA PRO A 126 2.45 -1.25 12.92
C PRO A 126 1.53 -1.83 11.86
N ALA A 127 1.92 -3.01 11.34
CA ALA A 127 1.08 -3.90 10.56
C ALA A 127 1.27 -5.32 11.10
N TYR A 128 0.17 -5.98 11.53
CA TYR A 128 0.25 -7.35 12.07
C TYR A 128 -1.11 -8.05 12.13
N ASN A 129 -1.08 -9.39 12.26
CA ASN A 129 -2.27 -10.19 12.54
C ASN A 129 -2.55 -10.29 14.03
N THR A 130 -3.83 -10.26 14.39
CA THR A 130 -4.35 -10.54 15.73
C THR A 130 -4.89 -11.97 15.85
N THR A 131 -5.12 -12.64 14.72
CA THR A 131 -5.59 -14.03 14.63
C THR A 131 -4.40 -14.99 14.55
N GLU A 132 -4.30 -15.86 15.53
CA GLU A 132 -3.30 -16.92 15.61
C GLU A 132 -3.65 -18.08 14.68
N GLN A 133 -2.66 -18.64 14.01
CA GLN A 133 -2.81 -19.85 13.21
C GLN A 133 -2.88 -21.10 14.09
N PRO A 134 -3.37 -22.25 13.57
CA PRO A 134 -3.47 -23.49 14.34
C PRO A 134 -2.16 -24.02 14.94
N ASP A 135 -1.02 -23.59 14.41
CA ASP A 135 0.33 -23.96 14.90
C ASP A 135 0.92 -22.96 15.91
N GLY A 136 0.14 -21.95 16.32
CA GLY A 136 0.58 -20.93 17.28
C GLY A 136 1.38 -19.78 16.64
N THR A 137 1.48 -19.72 15.31
CA THR A 137 2.18 -18.64 14.61
C THR A 137 1.23 -17.58 14.07
N PHE A 138 1.79 -16.47 13.57
CA PHE A 138 1.06 -15.43 12.85
C PHE A 138 1.68 -15.26 11.46
N PHE A 139 0.86 -15.03 10.43
CA PHE A 139 1.37 -14.68 9.09
C PHE A 139 2.22 -13.39 9.17
N HIS A 140 1.73 -12.41 9.92
CA HIS A 140 2.38 -11.12 10.14
C HIS A 140 2.48 -10.89 11.65
N PRO A 141 3.61 -11.26 12.31
CA PRO A 141 3.76 -11.12 13.75
C PRO A 141 3.93 -9.64 14.15
N LYS A 142 3.40 -9.28 15.31
CA LYS A 142 3.50 -7.92 15.87
C LYS A 142 4.95 -7.44 15.98
N GLY A 143 5.21 -6.22 15.48
CA GLY A 143 6.50 -5.55 15.58
C GLY A 143 7.49 -5.88 14.47
N ARG A 144 7.13 -6.73 13.48
CA ARG A 144 7.97 -7.08 12.34
C ARG A 144 7.70 -6.20 11.13
N ASP A 145 6.42 -6.04 10.75
CA ASP A 145 6.02 -5.46 9.49
C ASP A 145 5.59 -4.00 9.63
N ASN A 146 5.71 -3.26 8.56
CA ASN A 146 5.45 -1.84 8.51
C ASN A 146 4.20 -1.51 7.69
N GLY A 147 3.32 -0.70 8.26
CA GLY A 147 2.44 0.17 7.51
C GLY A 147 3.04 1.57 7.44
N TYR A 148 2.52 2.40 6.55
CA TYR A 148 3.03 3.75 6.33
C TYR A 148 1.91 4.79 6.33
N VAL A 149 2.16 5.95 6.96
CA VAL A 149 1.39 7.16 6.74
C VAL A 149 2.27 8.14 5.98
N LEU A 150 2.04 8.25 4.67
CA LEU A 150 2.70 9.20 3.79
C LEU A 150 1.90 10.50 3.79
N THR A 151 2.56 11.63 4.10
CA THR A 151 1.93 12.95 4.05
C THR A 151 2.58 13.76 2.93
N LEU A 152 1.76 14.24 2.00
CA LEU A 152 2.15 15.04 0.84
C LEU A 152 1.43 16.38 0.92
N ASP A 153 2.14 17.43 1.34
CA ASP A 153 1.58 18.78 1.49
C ASP A 153 0.21 18.78 2.23
N GLY A 154 0.15 18.08 3.34
CA GLY A 154 -1.02 17.92 4.19
C GLY A 154 -2.02 16.84 3.77
N LEU A 155 -1.94 16.28 2.58
CA LEU A 155 -2.72 15.09 2.18
C LEU A 155 -2.12 13.84 2.84
N ARG A 156 -2.90 13.14 3.65
CA ARG A 156 -2.45 11.98 4.46
C ARG A 156 -2.94 10.67 3.86
N ILE A 157 -2.01 9.82 3.45
CA ILE A 157 -2.26 8.53 2.82
C ILE A 157 -1.79 7.42 3.76
N TYR A 158 -2.70 6.60 4.25
CA TYR A 158 -2.39 5.41 5.03
C TYR A 158 -2.31 4.18 4.13
N ILE A 159 -1.19 3.50 4.15
CA ILE A 159 -0.91 2.24 3.47
C ILE A 159 -0.70 1.20 4.55
N ALA A 160 -1.68 0.31 4.70
CA ALA A 160 -1.72 -0.56 5.87
C ALA A 160 -0.65 -1.66 5.87
N GLY A 161 -0.17 -2.10 4.70
CA GLY A 161 0.55 -3.37 4.57
C GLY A 161 -0.38 -4.54 4.87
N ASP A 162 0.17 -5.69 5.17
CA ASP A 162 -0.61 -6.85 5.56
C ASP A 162 -0.90 -6.83 7.06
N THR A 163 -2.16 -6.64 7.39
CA THR A 163 -2.60 -6.47 8.78
C THR A 163 -4.06 -6.90 8.94
N GLU A 164 -4.45 -7.20 10.16
CA GLU A 164 -5.84 -7.21 10.63
C GLU A 164 -6.15 -5.88 11.35
N PRO A 165 -7.40 -5.64 11.81
CA PRO A 165 -7.69 -4.52 12.70
C PRO A 165 -6.83 -4.60 13.96
N ILE A 166 -6.12 -3.52 14.26
CA ILE A 166 -5.23 -3.42 15.41
C ILE A 166 -5.56 -2.16 16.23
N PRO A 167 -5.36 -2.17 17.55
CA PRO A 167 -5.70 -1.03 18.42
C PRO A 167 -5.00 0.26 18.02
N GLU A 168 -3.79 0.17 17.44
CA GLU A 168 -3.01 1.32 16.99
C GLU A 168 -3.71 2.11 15.87
N MET A 169 -4.68 1.53 15.15
CA MET A 169 -5.49 2.22 14.13
C MET A 169 -6.34 3.35 14.72
N GLU A 170 -6.70 3.30 16.01
CA GLU A 170 -7.41 4.37 16.71
C GLU A 170 -6.59 5.69 16.78
N GLN A 171 -5.27 5.58 16.61
CA GLN A 171 -4.36 6.72 16.62
C GLN A 171 -4.18 7.36 15.23
N LEU A 172 -4.71 6.73 14.19
CA LEU A 172 -4.65 7.24 12.82
C LEU A 172 -5.75 8.29 12.63
N LYS A 173 -5.40 9.57 12.85
CA LYS A 173 -6.33 10.70 12.71
C LYS A 173 -6.13 11.43 11.39
N ASP A 174 -7.19 12.05 10.89
CA ASP A 174 -7.18 12.90 9.70
C ASP A 174 -6.59 12.19 8.46
N ILE A 175 -6.92 10.92 8.28
CA ILE A 175 -6.52 10.16 7.10
C ILE A 175 -7.43 10.55 5.93
N ASP A 176 -6.85 11.08 4.86
CA ASP A 176 -7.59 11.41 3.64
C ASP A 176 -7.85 10.17 2.80
N ILE A 177 -6.83 9.32 2.66
CA ILE A 177 -6.88 8.12 1.83
C ILE A 177 -6.32 6.94 2.64
N ALA A 178 -7.05 5.82 2.67
CA ALA A 178 -6.56 4.59 3.26
C ALA A 178 -6.56 3.44 2.24
N PHE A 179 -5.50 2.66 2.24
CA PHE A 179 -5.38 1.37 1.57
C PHE A 179 -5.43 0.28 2.62
N LEU A 180 -6.50 -0.54 2.63
CA LEU A 180 -6.70 -1.61 3.60
C LEU A 180 -6.79 -2.96 2.90
N PRO A 181 -6.05 -3.99 3.36
CA PRO A 181 -6.03 -5.30 2.74
C PRO A 181 -7.28 -6.13 3.12
N CYS A 182 -7.70 -7.04 2.24
CA CYS A 182 -8.85 -7.89 2.49
C CYS A 182 -8.73 -9.26 1.82
N ASN A 183 -7.85 -10.11 2.31
CA ASN A 183 -7.58 -11.43 1.74
C ASN A 183 -7.32 -12.49 2.83
N GLN A 184 -8.33 -13.27 3.15
CA GLN A 184 -8.18 -14.38 4.10
C GLN A 184 -7.35 -15.53 3.54
N PRO A 185 -6.58 -16.24 4.36
CA PRO A 185 -6.41 -16.07 5.82
C PRO A 185 -5.32 -15.06 6.23
N TYR A 186 -4.73 -14.35 5.29
CA TYR A 186 -3.50 -13.55 5.47
C TYR A 186 -3.75 -12.20 6.10
N THR A 187 -4.90 -11.58 5.75
CA THR A 187 -5.24 -10.21 6.17
C THR A 187 -6.70 -10.15 6.64
N MET A 188 -7.40 -9.05 6.44
CA MET A 188 -8.75 -8.82 6.93
C MET A 188 -9.81 -9.67 6.23
N THR A 189 -10.84 -10.07 6.97
CA THR A 189 -12.16 -10.40 6.42
C THR A 189 -12.86 -9.12 5.97
N ILE A 190 -13.98 -9.25 5.25
CA ILE A 190 -14.82 -8.07 4.90
C ILE A 190 -15.29 -7.32 6.15
N ASP A 191 -15.68 -8.04 7.22
CA ASP A 191 -16.16 -7.42 8.45
C ASP A 191 -15.04 -6.69 9.19
N GLN A 192 -13.85 -7.26 9.24
CA GLN A 192 -12.66 -6.63 9.81
C GLN A 192 -12.24 -5.39 9.00
N LEU A 193 -12.30 -5.43 7.66
CA LEU A 193 -12.04 -4.25 6.83
C LEU A 193 -13.04 -3.12 7.11
N VAL A 194 -14.32 -3.46 7.27
CA VAL A 194 -15.37 -2.48 7.63
C VAL A 194 -15.14 -1.89 9.02
N GLU A 195 -14.71 -2.70 9.98
CA GLU A 195 -14.35 -2.27 11.34
C GLU A 195 -13.16 -1.30 11.30
N ALA A 196 -12.06 -1.70 10.64
CA ALA A 196 -10.88 -0.86 10.47
C ALA A 196 -11.21 0.47 9.77
N ALA A 197 -11.99 0.41 8.69
CA ALA A 197 -12.42 1.60 7.96
C ALA A 197 -13.24 2.55 8.84
N LYS A 198 -14.13 2.05 9.69
CA LYS A 198 -14.91 2.87 10.63
C LYS A 198 -14.05 3.46 11.76
N THR A 199 -13.05 2.73 12.23
CA THR A 199 -12.11 3.18 13.26
C THR A 199 -11.22 4.32 12.75
N ILE A 200 -10.65 4.17 11.55
CA ILE A 200 -9.76 5.15 10.92
C ILE A 200 -10.57 6.34 10.37
N HIS A 201 -11.75 6.07 9.83
CA HIS A 201 -12.65 7.01 9.17
C HIS A 201 -11.97 7.85 8.08
N PRO A 202 -11.33 7.22 7.08
CA PRO A 202 -10.70 7.94 5.98
C PRO A 202 -11.76 8.60 5.10
N LYS A 203 -11.41 9.67 4.37
CA LYS A 203 -12.32 10.27 3.38
C LYS A 203 -12.53 9.32 2.19
N VAL A 204 -11.44 8.64 1.75
CA VAL A 204 -11.46 7.68 0.66
C VAL A 204 -10.81 6.37 1.13
N LEU A 205 -11.49 5.25 0.86
CA LEU A 205 -10.98 3.92 1.10
C LEU A 205 -10.75 3.19 -0.22
N PHE A 206 -9.54 2.68 -0.40
CA PHE A 206 -9.19 1.70 -1.43
C PHE A 206 -8.98 0.34 -0.75
N PRO A 207 -9.94 -0.58 -0.84
CA PRO A 207 -9.66 -1.97 -0.55
C PRO A 207 -8.62 -2.49 -1.55
N TYR A 208 -7.54 -3.08 -1.07
CA TYR A 208 -6.48 -3.63 -1.90
C TYR A 208 -6.07 -5.01 -1.41
N HIS A 209 -5.15 -5.72 -2.05
CA HIS A 209 -4.72 -7.07 -1.65
C HIS A 209 -5.93 -8.00 -1.39
N TYR A 210 -6.95 -7.96 -2.26
CA TYR A 210 -8.21 -8.68 -2.00
C TYR A 210 -8.40 -9.95 -2.86
N SER A 211 -7.49 -10.24 -3.80
CA SER A 211 -7.50 -11.46 -4.63
C SER A 211 -8.91 -11.85 -5.12
N ASN A 212 -9.45 -12.97 -4.66
CA ASN A 212 -10.78 -13.46 -5.03
C ASN A 212 -11.87 -13.09 -4.02
N THR A 213 -11.58 -12.24 -3.03
CA THR A 213 -12.56 -11.76 -2.05
C THR A 213 -13.69 -10.99 -2.75
N SER A 214 -14.93 -11.23 -2.36
CA SER A 214 -16.11 -10.52 -2.88
C SER A 214 -16.18 -9.08 -2.36
N ILE A 215 -15.19 -8.27 -2.70
CA ILE A 215 -14.90 -6.96 -2.12
C ILE A 215 -16.05 -5.94 -2.25
N ASN A 216 -16.96 -6.11 -3.22
CA ASN A 216 -18.16 -5.28 -3.36
C ASN A 216 -19.04 -5.28 -2.09
N GLN A 217 -18.96 -6.31 -1.24
CA GLN A 217 -19.67 -6.33 0.04
C GLN A 217 -19.21 -5.21 0.99
N ALA A 218 -17.94 -4.79 0.92
CA ALA A 218 -17.43 -3.68 1.71
C ALA A 218 -18.14 -2.36 1.35
N VAL A 219 -18.40 -2.12 0.06
CA VAL A 219 -19.15 -0.93 -0.41
C VAL A 219 -20.55 -0.91 0.21
N LEU A 220 -21.24 -2.05 0.20
CA LEU A 220 -22.59 -2.16 0.76
C LEU A 220 -22.61 -1.94 2.28
N LYS A 221 -21.63 -2.52 3.00
CA LYS A 221 -21.54 -2.42 4.47
C LYS A 221 -21.09 -1.04 4.96
N LEU A 222 -20.40 -0.27 4.10
CA LEU A 222 -19.95 1.09 4.40
C LEU A 222 -20.90 2.16 3.82
N ALA A 223 -22.00 1.76 3.16
CA ALA A 223 -22.99 2.70 2.66
C ALA A 223 -23.54 3.59 3.79
N GLY A 224 -23.54 4.91 3.57
CA GLY A 224 -23.98 5.89 4.58
C GLY A 224 -22.96 6.22 5.67
N SER A 225 -21.77 5.64 5.67
CA SER A 225 -20.71 5.95 6.65
C SER A 225 -19.98 7.28 6.38
N GLY A 226 -20.17 7.89 5.21
CA GLY A 226 -19.41 9.07 4.78
C GLY A 226 -18.05 8.75 4.14
N ILE A 227 -17.68 7.47 4.05
CA ILE A 227 -16.43 7.01 3.43
C ILE A 227 -16.68 6.72 1.94
N ASP A 228 -15.90 7.34 1.06
CA ASP A 228 -15.90 7.05 -0.39
C ASP A 228 -15.10 5.78 -0.66
N VAL A 229 -15.77 4.64 -0.88
CA VAL A 229 -15.13 3.35 -1.13
C VAL A 229 -14.88 3.16 -2.62
N ARG A 230 -13.62 3.09 -3.02
CA ARG A 230 -13.18 2.95 -4.42
C ARG A 230 -12.53 1.60 -4.66
N ILE A 231 -13.23 0.70 -5.33
CA ILE A 231 -12.63 -0.55 -5.79
C ILE A 231 -11.86 -0.30 -7.07
N ARG A 232 -10.63 -0.83 -7.14
CA ARG A 232 -9.77 -0.81 -8.32
C ARG A 232 -9.45 -2.24 -8.71
N ASP A 233 -9.14 -2.44 -9.98
CA ASP A 233 -8.71 -3.75 -10.45
C ASP A 233 -7.22 -3.93 -10.11
N TYR A 234 -6.97 -4.85 -9.19
CA TYR A 234 -5.63 -5.25 -8.74
C TYR A 234 -5.25 -6.65 -9.27
N LYS A 235 -6.02 -7.17 -10.24
CA LYS A 235 -5.81 -8.50 -10.83
C LYS A 235 -5.04 -8.43 -12.14
#